data_df744777db84a71407d4ec5df209733e
#
_entry.id   df744777db84a71407d4ec5df209733e
#
_cell.length_a   1.000
_cell.length_b   1.000
_cell.length_c   1.000
_cell.angle_alpha   90.00
_cell.angle_beta   90.00
_cell.angle_gamma   90.00
#
_symmetry.space_group_name_H-M   'P 1'
#
loop_
_entity.id
_entity.type
_entity.pdbx_description
1 polymer ?
#
loop_
_entity_poly.entity_id
_entity_poly.type
_entity_poly.pdbx_seq_one_letter_code
_entity_poly.pdbx_strand_id
1 'polypeptide(L)'
;MTRKASIATQPPRPTVSELAIMRVLWERGPSTVRDVLENVNAERPEPLGYTTVLRFLQIMTEKGLVVRDEKDRGHVYQPSVPQERTKNQLVRDMLDRVFGGSAHELVLQALGAGKVSKAELKEIRSLLDKMGGKL
;
A
#
# COMPACT_ATOMS: atom_id res chain seq x y z
N MET A 1 8.30 2.42 -29.53
CA MET A 1 7.71 1.88 -28.32
C MET A 1 8.35 2.41 -27.07
N THR A 2 8.86 3.57 -27.18
CA THR A 2 9.49 4.25 -26.06
C THR A 2 8.53 4.49 -24.91
N ARG A 3 7.23 4.56 -25.25
CA ARG A 3 6.21 4.79 -24.25
C ARG A 3 6.15 3.70 -23.17
N LYS A 4 6.42 2.46 -23.57
CA LYS A 4 6.41 1.36 -22.61
C LYS A 4 7.55 1.47 -21.61
N ALA A 5 8.70 1.89 -22.06
CA ALA A 5 9.84 2.08 -21.18
C ALA A 5 9.54 3.16 -20.15
N SER A 6 8.88 4.23 -20.58
CA SER A 6 8.51 5.30 -19.69
C SER A 6 7.52 4.85 -18.63
N ILE A 7 6.53 4.05 -19.05
CA ILE A 7 5.52 3.53 -18.13
C ILE A 7 6.15 2.56 -17.13
N ALA A 8 7.14 1.78 -17.58
CA ALA A 8 7.77 0.77 -16.74
C ALA A 8 8.60 1.37 -15.61
N THR A 9 8.95 2.66 -15.66
CA THR A 9 9.75 3.27 -14.61
C THR A 9 8.97 3.54 -13.32
N GLN A 10 7.66 3.54 -13.39
CA GLN A 10 6.83 3.80 -12.21
C GLN A 10 6.09 2.54 -11.79
N PRO A 11 6.06 2.26 -10.49
CA PRO A 11 5.26 1.13 -10.04
C PRO A 11 3.79 1.39 -10.29
N PRO A 12 3.01 0.35 -10.60
CA PRO A 12 1.58 0.51 -10.81
C PRO A 12 0.89 0.92 -9.51
N ARG A 13 -0.23 1.62 -9.66
CA ARG A 13 -1.00 2.09 -8.51
C ARG A 13 -2.09 1.08 -8.17
N PRO A 14 -2.13 0.61 -6.93
CA PRO A 14 -3.21 -0.27 -6.52
C PRO A 14 -4.52 0.50 -6.33
N THR A 15 -5.62 -0.16 -6.64
CA THR A 15 -6.94 0.32 -6.27
C THR A 15 -7.12 0.14 -4.76
N VAL A 16 -8.21 0.67 -4.21
CA VAL A 16 -8.50 0.53 -2.78
C VAL A 16 -8.58 -0.93 -2.37
N SER A 17 -9.27 -1.76 -3.16
CA SER A 17 -9.39 -3.19 -2.86
C SER A 17 -8.05 -3.90 -2.99
N GLU A 18 -7.29 -3.55 -4.02
CA GLU A 18 -5.97 -4.13 -4.21
C GLU A 18 -5.02 -3.74 -3.08
N LEU A 19 -5.13 -2.51 -2.60
CA LEU A 19 -4.28 -2.05 -1.50
C LEU A 19 -4.56 -2.85 -0.22
N ALA A 20 -5.82 -3.17 0.04
CA ALA A 20 -6.17 -4.01 1.20
C ALA A 20 -5.48 -5.37 1.11
N ILE A 21 -5.43 -5.94 -0.09
CA ILE A 21 -4.74 -7.22 -0.31
C ILE A 21 -3.23 -7.05 -0.16
N MET A 22 -2.68 -5.96 -0.71
CA MET A 22 -1.24 -5.69 -0.57
C MET A 22 -0.85 -5.58 0.90
N ARG A 23 -1.68 -4.94 1.72
CA ARG A 23 -1.39 -4.81 3.14
C ARG A 23 -1.28 -6.17 3.83
N VAL A 24 -2.14 -7.10 3.47
CA VAL A 24 -2.06 -8.46 4.00
C VAL A 24 -0.74 -9.11 3.60
N LEU A 25 -0.36 -8.98 2.34
CA LEU A 25 0.87 -9.59 1.84
C LEU A 25 2.12 -8.95 2.46
N TRP A 26 2.11 -7.63 2.64
CA TRP A 26 3.25 -6.97 3.29
C TRP A 26 3.39 -7.39 4.75
N GLU A 27 2.29 -7.59 5.45
CA GLU A 27 2.33 -7.98 6.86
C GLU A 27 2.66 -9.46 7.06
N ARG A 28 2.03 -10.33 6.26
CA ARG A 28 2.18 -11.77 6.42
C ARG A 28 3.34 -12.35 5.64
N GLY A 29 3.68 -11.74 4.52
CA GLY A 29 4.59 -12.34 3.57
C GLY A 29 3.85 -13.24 2.58
N PRO A 30 4.55 -14.17 1.93
CA PRO A 30 3.93 -15.02 0.92
C PRO A 30 2.68 -15.73 1.46
N SER A 31 1.59 -15.68 0.70
CA SER A 31 0.29 -16.15 1.14
C SER A 31 -0.48 -16.82 0.01
N THR A 32 -1.29 -17.80 0.37
CA THR A 32 -2.22 -18.43 -0.57
C THR A 32 -3.44 -17.56 -0.74
N VAL A 33 -4.28 -17.88 -1.74
CA VAL A 33 -5.55 -17.17 -1.91
C VAL A 33 -6.40 -17.26 -0.64
N ARG A 34 -6.44 -18.44 -0.01
CA ARG A 34 -7.22 -18.61 1.22
C ARG A 34 -6.67 -17.76 2.37
N ASP A 35 -5.36 -17.70 2.51
CA ASP A 35 -4.74 -16.85 3.53
C ASP A 35 -5.15 -15.39 3.34
N VAL A 36 -5.08 -14.93 2.10
CA VAL A 36 -5.46 -13.55 1.77
C VAL A 36 -6.94 -13.34 2.08
N LEU A 37 -7.78 -14.28 1.64
CA LEU A 37 -9.22 -14.20 1.84
C LEU A 37 -9.57 -14.05 3.33
N GLU A 38 -9.00 -14.90 4.16
CA GLU A 38 -9.29 -14.88 5.59
C GLU A 38 -8.85 -13.57 6.25
N ASN A 39 -7.69 -13.09 5.87
CA ASN A 39 -7.14 -11.88 6.47
C ASN A 39 -7.82 -10.60 5.99
N VAL A 40 -8.16 -10.53 4.72
CA VAL A 40 -8.89 -9.38 4.19
C VAL A 40 -10.29 -9.32 4.83
N ASN A 41 -10.95 -10.47 4.95
CA ASN A 41 -12.30 -10.51 5.48
C ASN A 41 -12.38 -10.27 6.98
N ALA A 42 -11.28 -10.45 7.70
CA ALA A 42 -11.28 -10.23 9.14
C ALA A 42 -11.69 -8.81 9.53
N GLU A 43 -11.45 -7.84 8.65
CA GLU A 43 -11.74 -6.44 8.93
C GLU A 43 -12.87 -5.87 8.09
N ARG A 44 -13.56 -6.72 7.32
CA ARG A 44 -14.62 -6.25 6.44
C ARG A 44 -15.98 -6.61 7.00
N PRO A 45 -16.91 -5.64 7.01
CA PRO A 45 -18.29 -5.95 7.40
C PRO A 45 -18.96 -6.88 6.40
N GLU A 46 -18.63 -6.75 5.10
CA GLU A 46 -19.17 -7.62 4.07
C GLU A 46 -18.00 -8.44 3.50
N PRO A 47 -17.98 -9.74 3.74
CA PRO A 47 -16.85 -10.54 3.29
C PRO A 47 -16.83 -10.73 1.78
N LEU A 48 -15.62 -10.78 1.24
CA LEU A 48 -15.41 -11.12 -0.16
C LEU A 48 -15.42 -12.64 -0.31
N GLY A 49 -15.84 -13.11 -1.48
CA GLY A 49 -15.79 -14.53 -1.78
C GLY A 49 -14.43 -14.92 -2.33
N TYR A 50 -14.18 -16.21 -2.35
CA TYR A 50 -12.92 -16.77 -2.83
C TYR A 50 -12.64 -16.37 -4.28
N THR A 51 -13.64 -16.51 -5.14
CA THR A 51 -13.48 -16.20 -6.56
C THR A 51 -13.12 -14.74 -6.77
N THR A 52 -13.70 -13.85 -5.98
CA THR A 52 -13.42 -12.43 -6.08
C THR A 52 -11.97 -12.13 -5.70
N VAL A 53 -11.50 -12.70 -4.61
CA VAL A 53 -10.12 -12.52 -4.17
C VAL A 53 -9.15 -13.08 -5.20
N LEU A 54 -9.45 -14.27 -5.72
CA LEU A 54 -8.62 -14.88 -6.75
C LEU A 54 -8.51 -13.97 -7.97
N ARG A 55 -9.64 -13.39 -8.39
CA ARG A 55 -9.65 -12.49 -9.54
C ARG A 55 -8.81 -11.25 -9.29
N PHE A 56 -8.91 -10.66 -8.09
CA PHE A 56 -8.06 -9.53 -7.72
C PHE A 56 -6.59 -9.90 -7.82
N LEU A 57 -6.20 -11.04 -7.27
CA LEU A 57 -4.81 -11.48 -7.32
C LEU A 57 -4.33 -11.72 -8.74
N GLN A 58 -5.20 -12.25 -9.60
CA GLN A 58 -4.84 -12.43 -11.00
C GLN A 58 -4.60 -11.09 -11.70
N ILE A 59 -5.47 -10.13 -11.47
CA ILE A 59 -5.32 -8.79 -12.04
C ILE A 59 -4.06 -8.13 -11.49
N MET A 60 -3.81 -8.27 -10.19
CA MET A 60 -2.63 -7.69 -9.56
C MET A 60 -1.34 -8.30 -10.09
N THR A 61 -1.39 -9.59 -10.45
CA THR A 61 -0.25 -10.25 -11.08
C THR A 61 0.02 -9.63 -12.45
N GLU A 62 -1.03 -9.40 -13.23
CA GLU A 62 -0.90 -8.78 -14.56
C GLU A 62 -0.38 -7.35 -14.45
N LYS A 63 -0.81 -6.63 -13.41
CA LYS A 63 -0.36 -5.26 -13.17
C LYS A 63 1.06 -5.16 -12.63
N GLY A 64 1.63 -6.27 -12.19
CA GLY A 64 2.97 -6.26 -11.63
C GLY A 64 3.03 -5.91 -10.15
N LEU A 65 1.90 -5.90 -9.46
CA LEU A 65 1.85 -5.63 -8.02
C LEU A 65 2.27 -6.82 -7.19
N VAL A 66 1.97 -8.01 -7.67
CA VAL A 66 2.31 -9.26 -6.99
C VAL A 66 2.91 -10.24 -7.98
N VAL A 67 3.65 -11.21 -7.46
CA VAL A 67 4.14 -12.33 -8.24
C VAL A 67 3.59 -13.60 -7.63
N ARG A 68 3.32 -14.57 -8.49
CA ARG A 68 2.81 -15.86 -8.07
C ARG A 68 3.93 -16.89 -8.14
N ASP A 69 4.18 -17.56 -7.05
CA ASP A 69 5.13 -18.66 -6.99
C ASP A 69 4.36 -19.96 -7.17
N GLU A 70 4.69 -20.69 -8.24
CA GLU A 70 4.00 -21.93 -8.58
C GLU A 70 4.76 -23.17 -8.11
N LYS A 71 5.85 -23.00 -7.41
CA LYS A 71 6.67 -24.13 -6.95
C LYS A 71 5.90 -25.05 -6.04
N ASP A 72 5.04 -24.48 -5.21
CA ASP A 72 4.19 -25.26 -4.32
C ASP A 72 2.80 -25.36 -4.92
N ARG A 73 2.08 -26.39 -4.52
CA ARG A 73 0.74 -26.66 -5.07
C ARG A 73 -0.28 -25.58 -4.80
N GLY A 74 -0.02 -24.73 -3.84
CA GLY A 74 -1.00 -23.77 -3.37
C GLY A 74 -1.01 -22.42 -4.09
N HIS A 75 -0.17 -22.21 -5.07
CA HIS A 75 -0.07 -20.90 -5.73
C HIS A 75 0.05 -19.79 -4.71
N VAL A 76 1.27 -19.56 -4.26
CA VAL A 76 1.57 -18.57 -3.25
C VAL A 76 1.83 -17.23 -3.93
N TYR A 77 1.25 -16.17 -3.40
CA TYR A 77 1.42 -14.81 -3.91
C TYR A 77 2.27 -14.00 -2.93
N GLN A 78 3.09 -13.13 -3.48
CA GLN A 78 3.89 -12.22 -2.66
C GLN A 78 4.01 -10.88 -3.36
N PRO A 79 4.21 -9.79 -2.60
CA PRO A 79 4.28 -8.47 -3.23
C PRO A 79 5.55 -8.35 -4.06
N SER A 80 5.44 -7.71 -5.22
CA SER A 80 6.59 -7.39 -6.04
C SER A 80 7.08 -5.97 -5.81
N VAL A 81 6.31 -5.17 -5.06
CA VAL A 81 6.63 -3.78 -4.76
C VAL A 81 6.72 -3.64 -3.25
N PRO A 82 7.83 -3.08 -2.73
CA PRO A 82 7.95 -2.85 -1.29
C PRO A 82 6.91 -1.85 -0.79
N GLN A 83 6.46 -2.05 0.43
CA GLN A 83 5.43 -1.19 1.03
C GLN A 83 5.85 0.29 1.03
N GLU A 84 7.11 0.57 1.35
CA GLU A 84 7.60 1.95 1.39
C GLU A 84 7.45 2.66 0.04
N ARG A 85 7.67 1.92 -1.02
CA ARG A 85 7.55 2.49 -2.35
C ARG A 85 6.13 2.90 -2.68
N THR A 86 5.18 2.05 -2.31
CA THR A 86 3.76 2.34 -2.51
C THR A 86 3.32 3.51 -1.63
N LYS A 87 3.76 3.53 -0.38
CA LYS A 87 3.45 4.65 0.52
C LYS A 87 3.94 5.97 -0.06
N ASN A 88 5.16 6.01 -0.54
CA ASN A 88 5.72 7.22 -1.11
C ASN A 88 4.96 7.67 -2.35
N GLN A 89 4.60 6.72 -3.20
CA GLN A 89 3.83 7.02 -4.40
C GLN A 89 2.48 7.62 -4.06
N LEU A 90 1.77 7.02 -3.13
CA LEU A 90 0.44 7.49 -2.74
C LEU A 90 0.49 8.84 -2.03
N VAL A 91 1.50 9.06 -1.19
CA VAL A 91 1.66 10.35 -0.53
C VAL A 91 1.96 11.45 -1.56
N ARG A 92 2.84 11.17 -2.51
CA ARG A 92 3.14 12.16 -3.57
C ARG A 92 1.91 12.49 -4.40
N ASP A 93 1.13 11.47 -4.76
CA ASP A 93 -0.11 11.69 -5.50
C ASP A 93 -1.05 12.60 -4.72
N MET A 94 -1.20 12.33 -3.43
CA MET A 94 -2.08 13.11 -2.58
C MET A 94 -1.57 14.54 -2.42
N LEU A 95 -0.27 14.71 -2.22
CA LEU A 95 0.33 16.05 -2.14
C LEU A 95 0.01 16.87 -3.38
N ASP A 96 0.20 16.28 -4.55
CA ASP A 96 0.04 17.01 -5.79
C ASP A 96 -1.43 17.26 -6.14
N ARG A 97 -2.26 16.27 -5.95
CA ARG A 97 -3.65 16.35 -6.40
C ARG A 97 -4.61 16.98 -5.40
N VAL A 98 -4.36 16.80 -4.13
CA VAL A 98 -5.29 17.26 -3.10
C VAL A 98 -4.75 18.48 -2.36
N PHE A 99 -3.46 18.50 -2.09
CA PHE A 99 -2.87 19.53 -1.22
C PHE A 99 -2.00 20.54 -1.96
N GLY A 100 -2.06 20.56 -3.29
CA GLY A 100 -1.33 21.55 -4.08
C GLY A 100 0.17 21.55 -3.81
N GLY A 101 0.74 20.40 -3.46
CA GLY A 101 2.16 20.29 -3.17
C GLY A 101 2.54 20.65 -1.74
N SER A 102 1.58 20.97 -0.88
CA SER A 102 1.85 21.43 0.49
C SER A 102 1.91 20.28 1.48
N ALA A 103 3.11 19.88 1.86
CA ALA A 103 3.29 18.89 2.92
C ALA A 103 2.74 19.40 4.26
N HIS A 104 2.85 20.70 4.49
CA HIS A 104 2.32 21.34 5.69
C HIS A 104 0.83 21.07 5.84
N GLU A 105 0.06 21.32 4.78
CA GLU A 105 -1.37 21.10 4.82
C GLU A 105 -1.73 19.62 5.01
N LEU A 106 -0.98 18.74 4.34
CA LEU A 106 -1.20 17.30 4.50
C LEU A 106 -0.97 16.86 5.93
N VAL A 107 0.11 17.31 6.55
CA VAL A 107 0.45 16.93 7.92
C VAL A 107 -0.63 17.42 8.89
N LEU A 108 -1.05 18.67 8.77
CA LEU A 108 -2.09 19.21 9.63
C LEU A 108 -3.40 18.42 9.49
N GLN A 109 -3.76 18.11 8.26
CA GLN A 109 -4.98 17.34 8.02
C GLN A 109 -4.88 15.93 8.59
N ALA A 110 -3.73 15.28 8.41
CA ALA A 110 -3.53 13.93 8.89
C ALA A 110 -3.59 13.86 10.42
N LEU A 111 -2.98 14.82 11.09
CA LEU A 111 -2.99 14.85 12.55
C LEU A 111 -4.38 15.16 13.10
N GLY A 112 -5.15 15.97 12.38
CA GLY A 112 -6.50 16.32 12.82
C GLY A 112 -7.53 15.22 12.57
N ALA A 113 -7.32 14.41 11.54
CA ALA A 113 -8.28 13.38 11.15
C ALA A 113 -8.00 12.03 11.79
N GLY A 114 -6.75 11.74 12.12
CA GLY A 114 -6.34 10.45 12.64
C GLY A 114 -6.33 10.40 14.14
N LYS A 115 -6.25 9.18 14.65
CA LYS A 115 -6.03 8.96 16.09
C LYS A 115 -4.54 8.82 16.29
N VAL A 116 -3.96 9.78 17.01
CA VAL A 116 -2.52 9.82 17.23
C VAL A 116 -2.25 9.68 18.73
N SER A 117 -1.50 8.65 19.08
CA SER A 117 -1.14 8.41 20.48
C SER A 117 -0.05 9.40 20.94
N LYS A 118 0.14 9.47 22.25
CA LYS A 118 1.21 10.30 22.81
C LYS A 118 2.59 9.83 22.34
N ALA A 119 2.76 8.52 22.24
CA ALA A 119 4.03 7.96 21.77
C ALA A 119 4.29 8.34 20.32
N GLU A 120 3.25 8.25 19.49
CA GLU A 120 3.36 8.64 18.09
C GLU A 120 3.66 10.12 17.92
N LEU A 121 2.99 10.96 18.72
CA LEU A 121 3.26 12.40 18.69
C LEU A 121 4.71 12.69 19.07
N LYS A 122 5.25 11.95 20.02
CA LYS A 122 6.63 12.12 20.42
C LYS A 122 7.59 11.79 19.29
N GLU A 123 7.29 10.71 18.54
CA GLU A 123 8.10 10.36 17.37
C GLU A 123 8.02 11.42 16.28
N ILE A 124 6.82 11.93 16.04
CA ILE A 124 6.61 13.00 15.05
C ILE A 124 7.40 14.24 15.46
N ARG A 125 7.33 14.61 16.73
CA ARG A 125 8.07 15.76 17.25
C ARG A 125 9.57 15.57 17.07
N SER A 126 10.07 14.37 17.37
CA SER A 126 11.49 14.07 17.19
C SER A 126 11.92 14.23 15.73
N LEU A 127 11.08 13.78 14.81
CA LEU A 127 11.37 13.94 13.39
C LEU A 127 11.43 15.41 12.99
N LEU A 128 10.46 16.19 13.46
CA LEU A 128 10.43 17.62 13.19
C LEU A 128 11.66 18.33 13.74
N ASP A 129 12.09 17.95 14.95
CA ASP A 129 13.29 18.53 15.57
C ASP A 129 14.54 18.22 14.73
N LYS A 130 14.64 16.98 14.22
CA LYS A 130 15.77 16.63 13.37
C LYS A 130 15.79 17.42 12.08
N MET A 131 14.61 17.62 11.48
CA MET A 131 14.50 18.34 10.21
C MET A 131 14.75 19.82 10.37
N GLY A 132 14.28 20.41 11.48
CA GLY A 132 14.39 21.83 11.74
C GLY A 132 15.47 22.22 12.71
N GLY A 133 16.24 21.28 13.20
CA GLY A 133 17.18 21.54 14.28
C GLY A 133 18.32 22.46 13.94
N LYS A 134 18.47 22.82 12.70
CA LYS A 134 19.53 23.75 12.27
C LYS A 134 19.01 25.15 12.03
N LEU A 135 17.76 25.35 12.25
CA LEU A 135 17.18 26.68 12.12
C LEU A 135 17.53 27.60 13.33
#